data_2709b4f03603df414e40ba60761e8bf5
#
_entry.id   2709b4f03603df414e40ba60761e8bf5
#
_cell.length_a   1.000
_cell.length_b   1.000
_cell.length_c   1.000
_cell.angle_alpha   90.00
_cell.angle_beta   90.00
_cell.angle_gamma   90.00
#
_symmetry.space_group_name_H-M   'P 1'
#
loop_
_entity.id
_entity.type
_entity.pdbx_description
1 polymer ?
#
loop_
_entity_poly.entity_id
_entity_poly.type
_entity_poly.pdbx_seq_one_letter_code
_entity_poly.pdbx_strand_id
1 'polypeptide(L)'
;MTKYISLFGATTTDTQVQVVKENQVIIGIGAGASRKRYVVYKVEHTARGYVYHMVDTETKEISQTDILRPLSQTFGIGRYYDDVNPEFMDAFEVALLVRQAE
;
A
#
# COMPACT_ATOMS: atom_id res chain seq x y z
N MET A 1 -7.64 -21.01 10.90
CA MET A 1 -6.71 -20.06 10.34
C MET A 1 -5.31 -20.30 10.86
N THR A 2 -4.40 -20.26 9.97
CA THR A 2 -3.01 -20.48 10.35
C THR A 2 -2.42 -19.24 10.95
N LYS A 3 -1.79 -19.42 12.04
CA LYS A 3 -1.14 -18.32 12.68
C LYS A 3 0.35 -18.38 12.39
N TYR A 4 0.87 -17.29 11.92
CA TYR A 4 2.30 -17.20 11.73
C TYR A 4 2.94 -16.90 13.04
N ILE A 5 3.81 -17.78 13.43
CA ILE A 5 4.58 -17.55 14.62
C ILE A 5 6.00 -17.35 14.15
N SER A 6 6.43 -16.12 14.21
CA SER A 6 7.78 -15.83 13.82
C SER A 6 8.72 -16.41 14.85
N LEU A 7 9.77 -17.03 14.35
CA LEU A 7 10.79 -17.54 15.25
C LEU A 7 11.51 -16.44 16.00
N PHE A 8 11.36 -15.24 15.54
CA PHE A 8 12.01 -14.10 16.16
C PHE A 8 11.05 -13.27 16.98
N GLY A 9 9.90 -13.84 17.28
CA GLY A 9 8.94 -13.15 18.11
C GLY A 9 8.12 -12.09 17.43
N ALA A 10 8.44 -11.76 16.21
CA ALA A 10 7.67 -10.78 15.47
C ALA A 10 6.59 -11.50 14.71
N THR A 11 5.44 -10.89 14.61
CA THR A 11 4.36 -11.42 13.79
C THR A 11 4.27 -10.63 12.52
N THR A 12 3.74 -11.26 11.50
CA THR A 12 3.54 -10.59 10.23
C THR A 12 2.09 -10.19 10.06
N THR A 13 1.50 -9.69 11.13
CA THR A 13 0.10 -9.34 11.11
C THR A 13 -0.21 -8.28 10.07
N ASP A 14 0.75 -7.42 9.76
CA ASP A 14 0.54 -6.37 8.78
C ASP A 14 0.22 -6.93 7.41
N THR A 15 0.72 -8.12 7.11
CA THR A 15 0.46 -8.74 5.82
C THR A 15 -0.72 -9.69 5.85
N GLN A 16 -1.27 -9.96 7.03
CA GLN A 16 -2.36 -10.91 7.18
C GLN A 16 -3.73 -10.26 7.21
N VAL A 17 -3.78 -8.95 7.34
CA VAL A 17 -5.03 -8.20 7.39
C VAL A 17 -5.02 -7.19 6.26
N GLN A 18 -6.09 -7.17 5.50
CA GLN A 18 -6.19 -6.18 4.44
C GLN A 18 -6.48 -4.82 5.06
N VAL A 19 -5.54 -3.92 4.92
CA VAL A 19 -5.65 -2.58 5.53
C VAL A 19 -6.01 -1.51 4.51
N VAL A 20 -5.90 -1.82 3.23
CA VAL A 20 -6.17 -0.85 2.17
C VAL A 20 -7.04 -1.52 1.13
N LYS A 21 -7.99 -0.78 0.60
CA LYS A 21 -8.88 -1.27 -0.44
C LYS A 21 -8.40 -0.83 -1.81
N GLU A 22 -8.90 -1.47 -2.84
CA GLU A 22 -8.60 -1.04 -4.20
C GLU A 22 -9.06 0.38 -4.41
N ASN A 23 -8.28 1.12 -5.15
CA ASN A 23 -8.48 2.54 -5.46
C ASN A 23 -8.15 3.47 -4.30
N GLN A 24 -7.63 2.95 -3.22
CA GLN A 24 -7.25 3.78 -2.08
C GLN A 24 -5.87 4.39 -2.33
N VAL A 25 -5.74 5.65 -1.93
CA VAL A 25 -4.49 6.39 -2.07
C VAL A 25 -3.63 6.14 -0.85
N ILE A 26 -2.35 5.90 -1.09
CA ILE A 26 -1.38 5.77 -0.01
C ILE A 26 -0.24 6.75 -0.25
N ILE A 27 0.51 7.01 0.78
CA ILE A 27 1.56 8.02 0.76
C ILE A 27 2.90 7.36 1.05
N GLY A 28 3.86 7.64 0.18
CA GLY A 28 5.22 7.18 0.42
C GLY A 28 6.03 8.27 1.07
N ILE A 29 6.73 7.93 2.12
CA ILE A 29 7.61 8.85 2.83
C ILE A 29 9.01 8.29 2.75
N GLY A 30 9.91 9.07 2.20
CA GLY A 30 11.27 8.61 2.05
C GLY A 30 12.26 9.73 2.10
N ALA A 31 13.52 9.37 2.28
CA ALA A 31 14.59 10.34 2.35
C ALA A 31 14.76 11.07 1.03
N GLY A 32 14.84 12.38 1.08
CA GLY A 32 15.07 13.19 -0.10
C GLY A 32 13.87 13.30 -1.01
N ALA A 33 12.72 12.77 -0.60
CA ALA A 33 11.54 12.83 -1.42
C ALA A 33 10.42 13.50 -0.67
N SER A 34 9.65 14.30 -1.37
CA SER A 34 8.40 14.76 -0.83
C SER A 34 7.46 13.56 -0.74
N ARG A 35 6.34 13.77 -0.06
CA ARG A 35 5.36 12.72 0.14
C ARG A 35 4.77 12.33 -1.21
N LYS A 36 5.19 11.21 -1.72
CA LYS A 36 4.70 10.71 -3.00
C LYS A 36 3.34 10.08 -2.84
N ARG A 37 2.51 10.22 -3.85
CA ARG A 37 1.17 9.65 -3.83
C ARG A 37 1.13 8.44 -4.74
N TYR A 38 0.60 7.36 -4.20
CA TYR A 38 0.38 6.13 -4.94
C TYR A 38 -1.09 5.77 -4.82
N VAL A 39 -1.59 5.03 -5.79
CA VAL A 39 -2.93 4.48 -5.66
C VAL A 39 -2.83 2.96 -5.80
N VAL A 40 -3.52 2.27 -4.91
CA VAL A 40 -3.55 0.81 -4.93
C VAL A 40 -4.59 0.39 -5.96
N TYR A 41 -4.14 -0.28 -7.01
CA TYR A 41 -5.06 -0.67 -8.07
C TYR A 41 -5.42 -2.15 -7.99
N LYS A 42 -4.72 -2.91 -7.19
CA LYS A 42 -5.00 -4.33 -7.05
C LYS A 42 -4.54 -4.80 -5.68
N VAL A 43 -5.37 -5.56 -5.01
CA VAL A 43 -5.01 -6.20 -3.75
C VAL A 43 -5.03 -7.69 -3.98
N GLU A 44 -3.91 -8.33 -3.75
CA GLU A 44 -3.77 -9.74 -3.98
C GLU A 44 -3.62 -10.46 -2.66
N HIS A 45 -4.43 -11.50 -2.45
CA HIS A 45 -4.36 -12.30 -1.24
C HIS A 45 -3.50 -13.53 -1.53
N THR A 46 -2.40 -13.63 -0.83
CA THR A 46 -1.48 -14.75 -1.00
C THR A 46 -1.46 -15.61 0.25
N ALA A 47 -0.71 -16.69 0.19
CA ALA A 47 -0.58 -17.58 1.35
C ALA A 47 0.04 -16.88 2.54
N ARG A 48 0.79 -15.81 2.30
CA ARG A 48 1.46 -15.08 3.37
C ARG A 48 0.71 -13.85 3.83
N GLY A 49 -0.37 -13.49 3.14
CA GLY A 49 -1.11 -12.29 3.46
C GLY A 49 -1.43 -11.50 2.22
N TYR A 50 -1.43 -10.20 2.33
CA TYR A 50 -1.88 -9.34 1.23
C TYR A 50 -0.72 -8.63 0.57
N VAL A 51 -0.78 -8.54 -0.75
CA VAL A 51 0.18 -7.78 -1.54
C VAL A 51 -0.58 -6.67 -2.22
N TYR A 52 -0.09 -5.46 -2.09
CA TYR A 52 -0.74 -4.27 -2.63
C TYR A 52 0.03 -3.81 -3.85
N HIS A 53 -0.65 -3.84 -4.99
CA HIS A 53 -0.09 -3.38 -6.26
C HIS A 53 -0.50 -1.93 -6.45
N MET A 54 0.47 -1.08 -6.70
CA MET A 54 0.19 0.35 -6.72
C MET A 54 0.90 1.02 -7.87
N VAL A 55 0.42 2.19 -8.22
CA VAL A 55 1.00 3.00 -9.27
C VAL A 55 1.25 4.38 -8.72
N ASP A 56 2.43 4.91 -9.02
CA ASP A 56 2.79 6.28 -8.65
C ASP A 56 1.95 7.22 -9.52
N THR A 57 1.21 8.12 -8.88
CA THR A 57 0.30 8.99 -9.62
C THR A 57 1.05 10.00 -10.50
N GLU A 58 2.31 10.23 -10.22
CA GLU A 58 3.10 11.21 -10.95
C GLU A 58 3.99 10.57 -12.00
N THR A 59 4.78 9.59 -11.61
CA THR A 59 5.71 8.95 -12.52
C THR A 59 5.09 7.80 -13.30
N LYS A 60 3.94 7.32 -12.88
CA LYS A 60 3.25 6.19 -13.48
C LYS A 60 4.01 4.89 -13.34
N GLU A 61 4.91 4.82 -12.37
CA GLU A 61 5.65 3.58 -12.12
C GLU A 61 4.82 2.63 -11.28
N ILE A 62 4.86 1.37 -11.66
CA ILE A 62 4.16 0.32 -10.92
C ILE A 62 5.11 -0.33 -9.94
N SER A 63 4.62 -0.57 -8.74
CA SER A 63 5.38 -1.26 -7.70
C SER A 63 4.41 -2.03 -6.83
N GLN A 64 4.97 -2.76 -5.87
CA GLN A 64 4.13 -3.52 -4.96
C GLN A 64 4.77 -3.56 -3.59
N THR A 65 3.95 -3.76 -2.58
CA THR A 65 4.41 -3.90 -1.22
C THR A 65 3.48 -4.81 -0.46
N ASP A 66 4.01 -5.50 0.52
CA ASP A 66 3.19 -6.31 1.41
C ASP A 66 3.10 -5.68 2.79
N ILE A 67 3.69 -4.51 2.97
CA ILE A 67 3.68 -3.82 4.27
C ILE A 67 3.22 -2.39 4.07
N LEU A 68 2.12 -2.06 4.75
CA LEU A 68 1.62 -0.70 4.82
C LEU A 68 1.38 -0.36 6.27
N ARG A 69 1.71 0.86 6.65
CA ARG A 69 1.56 1.30 8.03
C ARG A 69 0.55 2.43 8.12
N PRO A 70 -0.12 2.57 9.26
CA PRO A 70 -1.04 3.71 9.43
C PRO A 70 -0.26 5.02 9.44
N LEU A 71 -0.79 6.00 8.75
CA LEU A 71 -0.15 7.31 8.70
C LEU A 71 -0.12 7.96 10.08
N SER A 72 -1.12 7.69 10.90
CA SER A 72 -1.17 8.23 12.25
C SER A 72 -0.02 7.73 13.12
N GLN A 73 0.64 6.65 12.71
CA GLN A 73 1.76 6.09 13.44
C GLN A 73 2.99 6.04 12.55
N THR A 74 3.35 7.18 12.01
CA THR A 74 4.49 7.26 11.10
C THR A 74 5.79 7.06 11.86
N PHE A 75 6.59 6.12 11.37
CA PHE A 75 7.87 5.82 12.00
C PHE A 75 9.06 6.21 11.14
N GLY A 76 8.83 6.86 10.03
CA GLY A 76 9.92 7.26 9.16
C GLY A 76 9.68 6.82 7.73
N ILE A 77 10.69 6.25 7.09
CA ILE A 77 10.60 5.88 5.68
C ILE A 77 9.67 4.68 5.50
N GLY A 78 8.81 4.77 4.51
CA GLY A 78 7.92 3.67 4.20
C GLY A 78 6.70 4.11 3.44
N ARG A 79 5.76 3.21 3.32
CA ARG A 79 4.47 3.49 2.66
C ARG A 79 3.37 3.44 3.70
N TYR A 80 2.54 4.46 3.68
CA TYR A 80 1.55 4.67 4.72
C TYR A 80 0.18 4.88 4.11
N TYR A 81 -0.83 4.34 4.76
CA TYR A 81 -2.21 4.62 4.39
C TYR A 81 -2.81 5.56 5.42
N ASP A 82 -3.71 6.40 4.97
CA ASP A 82 -4.36 7.35 5.85
C ASP A 82 -5.48 6.61 6.58
N ASP A 83 -5.25 6.33 7.84
CA ASP A 83 -6.20 5.58 8.65
C ASP A 83 -7.24 6.47 9.34
N VAL A 84 -7.09 7.77 9.20
CA VAL A 84 -8.04 8.73 9.78
C VAL A 84 -9.00 9.24 8.72
N ASN A 85 -8.47 9.67 7.58
CA ASN A 85 -9.29 10.19 6.48
C ASN A 85 -8.87 9.50 5.19
N PRO A 86 -9.27 8.23 4.99
CA PRO A 86 -8.86 7.52 3.79
C PRO A 86 -9.36 8.21 2.54
N GLU A 87 -8.48 8.30 1.58
CA GLU A 87 -8.76 8.93 0.30
C GLU A 87 -8.85 7.86 -0.77
N PHE A 88 -9.86 7.95 -1.62
CA PHE A 88 -10.03 7.02 -2.72
C PHE A 88 -10.03 7.77 -4.03
N MET A 89 -9.41 7.17 -5.02
CA MET A 89 -9.41 7.73 -6.37
C MET A 89 -10.50 7.06 -7.18
N ASP A 90 -11.06 7.81 -8.11
CA ASP A 90 -12.09 7.26 -8.99
C ASP A 90 -11.55 6.08 -9.79
N ALA A 91 -12.34 5.02 -9.88
CA ALA A 91 -11.89 3.79 -10.52
C ALA A 91 -11.49 4.00 -11.97
N PHE A 92 -12.16 4.89 -12.68
CA PHE A 92 -11.82 5.19 -14.04
C PHE A 92 -10.44 5.84 -14.14
N GLU A 93 -10.17 6.74 -13.22
CA GLU A 93 -8.89 7.43 -13.16
C GLU A 93 -7.77 6.46 -12.84
N VAL A 94 -8.03 5.52 -11.92
CA VAL A 94 -7.06 4.49 -11.57
C VAL A 94 -6.74 3.63 -12.78
N ALA A 95 -7.77 3.23 -13.51
CA ALA A 95 -7.57 2.42 -14.71
C ALA A 95 -6.72 3.14 -15.73
N LEU A 96 -6.91 4.45 -15.87
CA LEU A 96 -6.10 5.23 -16.79
C LEU A 96 -4.64 5.26 -16.37
N LEU A 97 -4.38 5.44 -15.09
CA LEU A 97 -3.01 5.46 -14.58
C LEU A 97 -2.31 4.14 -14.86
N VAL A 98 -3.00 3.04 -14.58
CA VAL A 98 -2.43 1.71 -14.79
C VAL A 98 -2.12 1.49 -16.26
N ARG A 99 -3.01 1.94 -17.12
CA ARG A 99 -2.84 1.82 -18.55
C ARG A 99 -1.64 2.60 -19.04
N GLN A 100 -1.44 3.80 -18.49
CA GLN A 100 -0.31 4.63 -18.84
C GLN A 100 1.00 4.04 -18.34
N ALA A 101 0.94 3.25 -17.28
CA ALA A 101 2.13 2.64 -16.69
C ALA A 101 2.58 1.43 -17.52
N GLU A 102 1.66 0.83 -18.26
CA GLU A 102 1.99 -0.29 -19.11
C GLU A 102 2.55 0.20 -20.44
#